data_204bfc467fd0e27cd25d6b8d67a5fd54
#
_entry.id   204bfc467fd0e27cd25d6b8d67a5fd54
#
_cell.length_a   1.000
_cell.length_b   1.000
_cell.length_c   1.000
_cell.angle_alpha   90.00
_cell.angle_beta   90.00
_cell.angle_gamma   90.00
#
_symmetry.space_group_name_H-M   'P 1'
#
loop_
_entity.id
_entity.type
_entity.pdbx_description
1 polymer ?
#
loop_
_entity_poly.entity_id
_entity_poly.type
_entity_poly.pdbx_seq_one_letter_code
_entity_poly.pdbx_strand_id
1 'polypeptide(L)'
;MELNSKIVAEQIGAQIFIDGWAMVAPGDPELAADLAKRAGSVSHDGEAIYGAQVIAALEAQAFVEKNRQALIDVALALIPKDSLIQRMIADLRELHAREPDWRKAFSFLAEHYGYDTYGGNCHMIPNHGLIIFSFLYGDDDFQKTMMIVNLSLIHI
;
A
#
# COMPACT_ATOMS: atom_id res chain seq x y z
N MET A 1 5.01 9.77 22.35
CA MET A 1 4.76 10.59 21.15
C MET A 1 3.32 11.08 21.21
N GLU A 2 3.09 12.39 21.07
CA GLU A 2 1.72 12.92 21.05
C GLU A 2 0.99 12.44 19.79
N LEU A 3 -0.33 12.27 19.86
CA LEU A 3 -1.16 11.75 18.74
C LEU A 3 -0.93 12.52 17.43
N ASN A 4 -0.83 13.85 17.52
CA ASN A 4 -0.61 14.71 16.35
C ASN A 4 0.76 14.46 15.67
N SER A 5 1.81 14.18 16.45
CA SER A 5 3.13 13.87 15.88
C SER A 5 3.16 12.51 15.22
N LYS A 6 2.35 11.55 15.70
CA LYS A 6 2.22 10.23 15.06
C LYS A 6 1.52 10.35 13.68
N ILE A 7 0.43 11.10 13.60
CA ILE A 7 -0.28 11.33 12.33
C ILE A 7 0.64 11.98 11.29
N VAL A 8 1.48 12.93 11.69
CA VAL A 8 2.44 13.58 10.78
C VAL A 8 3.55 12.61 10.35
N ALA A 9 4.05 11.78 11.26
CA ALA A 9 5.10 10.81 10.95
C ALA A 9 4.62 9.67 10.05
N GLU A 10 3.32 9.36 10.06
CA GLU A 10 2.72 8.27 9.28
C GLU A 10 2.04 8.75 7.97
N GLN A 11 2.51 9.86 7.40
CA GLN A 11 2.01 10.34 6.10
C GLN A 11 2.55 9.52 4.93
N ILE A 12 1.81 9.57 3.80
CA ILE A 12 2.10 8.81 2.56
C ILE A 12 3.44 9.19 1.90
N GLY A 13 4.04 10.30 2.29
CA GLY A 13 5.27 10.81 1.68
C GLY A 13 6.38 9.77 1.56
N ALA A 14 6.59 8.93 2.57
CA ALA A 14 7.58 7.86 2.53
C ALA A 14 7.42 6.92 1.33
N GLN A 15 6.17 6.59 0.97
CA GLN A 15 5.86 5.72 -0.17
C GLN A 15 5.98 6.44 -1.52
N ILE A 16 5.74 7.75 -1.57
CA ILE A 16 5.72 8.50 -2.84
C ILE A 16 7.10 8.57 -3.50
N PHE A 17 8.18 8.55 -2.73
CA PHE A 17 9.53 8.75 -3.28
C PHE A 17 10.38 7.47 -3.38
N ILE A 18 9.80 6.27 -3.20
CA ILE A 18 10.59 5.03 -3.09
C ILE A 18 10.84 4.32 -4.43
N ASP A 19 10.15 4.63 -5.50
CA ASP A 19 10.23 3.91 -6.78
C ASP A 19 11.67 3.75 -7.29
N GLY A 20 12.50 4.79 -7.14
CA GLY A 20 13.91 4.74 -7.50
C GLY A 20 14.70 3.66 -6.75
N TRP A 21 14.34 3.39 -5.51
CA TRP A 21 14.97 2.34 -4.69
C TRP A 21 14.57 0.93 -5.13
N ALA A 22 13.34 0.75 -5.57
CA ALA A 22 12.89 -0.49 -6.17
C ALA A 22 13.58 -0.76 -7.52
N MET A 23 13.70 0.27 -8.36
CA MET A 23 14.31 0.17 -9.69
C MET A 23 15.80 -0.18 -9.67
N VAL A 24 16.53 0.14 -8.60
CA VAL A 24 17.94 -0.25 -8.46
C VAL A 24 18.14 -1.65 -7.84
N ALA A 25 17.06 -2.32 -7.47
CA ALA A 25 17.05 -3.64 -6.86
C ALA A 25 16.12 -4.63 -7.61
N PRO A 26 16.18 -4.77 -8.95
CA PRO A 26 15.25 -5.59 -9.70
C PRO A 26 15.37 -7.07 -9.33
N GLY A 27 14.26 -7.67 -8.87
CA GLY A 27 14.20 -9.06 -8.40
C GLY A 27 14.78 -9.30 -7.01
N ASP A 28 15.14 -8.23 -6.29
CA ASP A 28 15.62 -8.29 -4.89
C ASP A 28 14.71 -7.46 -3.97
N PRO A 29 13.56 -8.00 -3.56
CA PRO A 29 12.60 -7.31 -2.72
C PRO A 29 13.13 -6.98 -1.32
N GLU A 30 14.05 -7.78 -0.78
CA GLU A 30 14.67 -7.55 0.54
C GLU A 30 15.55 -6.29 0.50
N LEU A 31 16.40 -6.16 -0.52
CA LEU A 31 17.23 -4.98 -0.71
C LEU A 31 16.37 -3.73 -0.96
N ALA A 32 15.34 -3.83 -1.81
CA ALA A 32 14.43 -2.72 -2.08
C ALA A 32 13.73 -2.23 -0.81
N ALA A 33 13.22 -3.15 0.02
CA ALA A 33 12.57 -2.83 1.28
C ALA A 33 13.55 -2.21 2.30
N ASP A 34 14.80 -2.68 2.39
CA ASP A 34 15.82 -2.08 3.26
C ASP A 34 16.15 -0.64 2.81
N LEU A 35 16.36 -0.42 1.53
CA LEU A 35 16.63 0.90 0.97
C LEU A 35 15.46 1.87 1.22
N ALA A 36 14.22 1.43 0.99
CA ALA A 36 13.01 2.20 1.25
C ALA A 36 12.88 2.56 2.75
N LYS A 37 13.12 1.60 3.64
CA LYS A 37 13.15 1.82 5.09
C LYS A 37 14.16 2.89 5.48
N ARG A 38 15.38 2.78 5.01
CA ARG A 38 16.47 3.73 5.34
C ARG A 38 16.17 5.11 4.81
N ALA A 39 15.69 5.22 3.57
CA ALA A 39 15.31 6.51 2.97
C ALA A 39 14.09 7.13 3.67
N GLY A 40 13.04 6.35 3.92
CA GLY A 40 11.82 6.80 4.57
C GLY A 40 12.05 7.25 6.02
N SER A 41 12.90 6.55 6.76
CA SER A 41 13.18 6.85 8.18
C SER A 41 13.88 8.19 8.43
N VAL A 42 14.32 8.89 7.39
CA VAL A 42 14.84 10.26 7.50
C VAL A 42 13.73 11.23 7.95
N SER A 43 12.49 11.00 7.54
CA SER A 43 11.37 11.93 7.73
C SER A 43 10.07 11.30 8.23
N HIS A 44 9.94 9.98 8.20
CA HIS A 44 8.72 9.25 8.53
C HIS A 44 8.99 8.12 9.53
N ASP A 45 7.90 7.54 10.07
CA ASP A 45 7.98 6.44 11.04
C ASP A 45 6.73 5.52 10.93
N GLY A 46 6.73 4.41 11.67
CA GLY A 46 5.56 3.52 11.81
C GLY A 46 5.03 2.98 10.49
N GLU A 47 3.72 3.06 10.31
CA GLU A 47 3.03 2.52 9.13
C GLU A 47 3.48 3.16 7.80
N ALA A 48 3.97 4.41 7.83
CA ALA A 48 4.53 5.06 6.65
C ALA A 48 5.76 4.31 6.11
N ILE A 49 6.61 3.83 7.00
CA ILE A 49 7.79 3.04 6.64
C ILE A 49 7.37 1.66 6.12
N TYR A 50 6.40 1.01 6.77
CA TYR A 50 5.92 -0.31 6.33
C TYR A 50 5.26 -0.24 4.95
N GLY A 51 4.45 0.80 4.68
CA GLY A 51 3.86 1.01 3.35
C GLY A 51 4.92 1.22 2.27
N ALA A 52 5.93 2.05 2.55
CA ALA A 52 7.06 2.26 1.66
C ALA A 52 7.81 0.95 1.36
N GLN A 53 8.08 0.13 2.38
CA GLN A 53 8.74 -1.18 2.22
C GLN A 53 7.90 -2.14 1.37
N VAL A 54 6.57 -2.19 1.58
CA VAL A 54 5.66 -3.05 0.80
C VAL A 54 5.69 -2.68 -0.67
N ILE A 55 5.55 -1.40 -1.01
CA ILE A 55 5.53 -0.96 -2.41
C ILE A 55 6.90 -1.19 -3.06
N ALA A 56 8.00 -0.80 -2.42
CA ALA A 56 9.33 -1.03 -2.97
C ALA A 56 9.63 -2.52 -3.22
N ALA A 57 9.26 -3.40 -2.29
CA ALA A 57 9.43 -4.84 -2.45
C ALA A 57 8.56 -5.41 -3.57
N LEU A 58 7.30 -4.96 -3.67
CA LEU A 58 6.36 -5.38 -4.71
C LEU A 58 6.87 -4.96 -6.10
N GLU A 59 7.33 -3.72 -6.26
CA GLU A 59 7.91 -3.21 -7.50
C GLU A 59 9.17 -3.96 -7.90
N ALA A 60 10.10 -4.16 -6.97
CA ALA A 60 11.33 -4.90 -7.24
C ALA A 60 11.04 -6.35 -7.66
N GLN A 61 10.11 -7.02 -6.98
CA GLN A 61 9.72 -8.39 -7.31
C GLN A 61 8.98 -8.48 -8.64
N ALA A 62 8.25 -7.44 -9.06
CA ALA A 62 7.52 -7.42 -10.33
C ALA A 62 8.41 -7.54 -11.58
N PHE A 63 9.71 -7.32 -11.48
CA PHE A 63 10.66 -7.59 -12.57
C PHE A 63 10.77 -9.09 -12.92
N VAL A 64 10.47 -9.97 -11.97
CA VAL A 64 10.67 -11.43 -12.12
C VAL A 64 9.41 -12.26 -11.84
N GLU A 65 8.38 -11.68 -11.25
CA GLU A 65 7.13 -12.34 -10.90
C GLU A 65 5.92 -11.58 -11.49
N LYS A 66 4.95 -12.30 -12.03
CA LYS A 66 3.73 -11.72 -12.61
C LYS A 66 2.47 -11.97 -11.78
N ASN A 67 2.53 -12.96 -10.88
CA ASN A 67 1.38 -13.28 -10.04
C ASN A 67 1.21 -12.24 -8.93
N ARG A 68 0.12 -11.46 -9.00
CA ARG A 68 -0.16 -10.37 -8.05
C ARG A 68 -0.25 -10.83 -6.60
N GLN A 69 -0.81 -12.01 -6.34
CA GLN A 69 -0.90 -12.54 -4.97
C GLN A 69 0.49 -12.91 -4.44
N ALA A 70 1.34 -13.49 -5.27
CA ALA A 70 2.72 -13.80 -4.92
C ALA A 70 3.54 -12.51 -4.64
N LEU A 71 3.33 -11.46 -5.44
CA LEU A 71 3.94 -10.15 -5.21
C LEU A 71 3.57 -9.58 -3.83
N ILE A 72 2.29 -9.61 -3.49
CA ILE A 72 1.81 -9.16 -2.18
C ILE A 72 2.39 -10.02 -1.05
N ASP A 73 2.42 -11.35 -1.21
CA ASP A 73 2.94 -12.27 -0.18
C ASP A 73 4.42 -12.01 0.13
N VAL A 74 5.24 -11.82 -0.91
CA VAL A 74 6.67 -11.49 -0.76
C VAL A 74 6.83 -10.17 -0.02
N ALA A 75 6.10 -9.13 -0.44
CA ALA A 75 6.20 -7.81 0.19
C ALA A 75 5.75 -7.81 1.66
N LEU A 76 4.66 -8.50 1.99
CA LEU A 76 4.15 -8.61 3.35
C LEU A 76 5.09 -9.37 4.29
N ALA A 77 5.89 -10.31 3.76
CA ALA A 77 6.87 -11.03 4.57
C ALA A 77 7.98 -10.13 5.15
N LEU A 78 8.16 -8.91 4.60
CA LEU A 78 9.23 -7.98 4.96
C LEU A 78 8.83 -6.91 5.97
N ILE A 79 7.58 -6.89 6.41
CA ILE A 79 7.08 -5.96 7.44
C ILE A 79 6.54 -6.69 8.66
N PRO A 80 6.37 -6.02 9.82
CA PRO A 80 5.83 -6.65 11.03
C PRO A 80 4.44 -7.25 10.81
N LYS A 81 4.23 -8.47 11.30
CA LYS A 81 2.96 -9.22 11.14
C LYS A 81 1.77 -8.57 11.85
N ASP A 82 2.02 -7.78 12.86
CA ASP A 82 1.02 -7.05 13.67
C ASP A 82 0.79 -5.62 13.18
N SER A 83 1.41 -5.22 12.06
CA SER A 83 1.19 -3.91 11.46
C SER A 83 -0.25 -3.73 10.95
N LEU A 84 -0.69 -2.48 10.90
CA LEU A 84 -2.02 -2.13 10.38
C LEU A 84 -2.12 -2.39 8.87
N ILE A 85 -1.02 -2.20 8.14
CA ILE A 85 -0.93 -2.55 6.70
C ILE A 85 -1.16 -4.04 6.47
N GLN A 86 -0.56 -4.93 7.28
CA GLN A 86 -0.82 -6.38 7.19
C GLN A 86 -2.30 -6.69 7.34
N ARG A 87 -2.95 -6.12 8.35
CA ARG A 87 -4.38 -6.31 8.61
C ARG A 87 -5.23 -5.79 7.45
N MET A 88 -4.99 -4.56 7.03
CA MET A 88 -5.73 -3.94 5.94
C MET A 88 -5.64 -4.76 4.64
N ILE A 89 -4.45 -5.22 4.28
CA ILE A 89 -4.28 -6.02 3.06
C ILE A 89 -4.97 -7.38 3.19
N ALA A 90 -4.96 -8.00 4.36
CA ALA A 90 -5.70 -9.24 4.60
C ALA A 90 -7.22 -9.03 4.42
N ASP A 91 -7.77 -7.96 4.99
CA ASP A 91 -9.19 -7.62 4.86
C ASP A 91 -9.57 -7.32 3.39
N LEU A 92 -8.71 -6.61 2.66
CA LEU A 92 -8.93 -6.32 1.23
C LEU A 92 -8.87 -7.58 0.35
N ARG A 93 -8.00 -8.53 0.66
CA ARG A 93 -7.95 -9.83 -0.05
C ARG A 93 -9.20 -10.66 0.23
N GLU A 94 -9.66 -10.71 1.47
CA GLU A 94 -10.91 -11.38 1.82
C GLU A 94 -12.12 -10.71 1.14
N LEU A 95 -12.16 -9.39 1.16
CA LEU A 95 -13.19 -8.62 0.47
C LEU A 95 -13.22 -8.92 -1.03
N HIS A 96 -12.07 -8.89 -1.69
CA HIS A 96 -11.94 -9.19 -3.12
C HIS A 96 -12.42 -10.61 -3.46
N ALA A 97 -12.17 -11.59 -2.59
CA ALA A 97 -12.60 -12.97 -2.80
C ALA A 97 -14.14 -13.14 -2.71
N ARG A 98 -14.83 -12.32 -1.91
CA ARG A 98 -16.29 -12.43 -1.68
C ARG A 98 -17.15 -11.46 -2.50
N GLU A 99 -16.60 -10.31 -2.90
CA GLU A 99 -17.30 -9.28 -3.68
C GLU A 99 -16.47 -8.88 -4.91
N PRO A 100 -16.83 -9.39 -6.10
CA PRO A 100 -16.08 -9.10 -7.34
C PRO A 100 -16.36 -7.72 -7.92
N ASP A 101 -17.46 -7.05 -7.52
CA ASP A 101 -17.77 -5.69 -7.98
C ASP A 101 -17.04 -4.67 -7.11
N TRP A 102 -15.97 -4.07 -7.64
CA TRP A 102 -15.18 -3.08 -6.92
C TRP A 102 -15.99 -1.86 -6.44
N ARG A 103 -17.07 -1.47 -7.15
CA ARG A 103 -17.92 -0.34 -6.75
C ARG A 103 -18.66 -0.62 -5.45
N LYS A 104 -19.10 -1.87 -5.26
CA LYS A 104 -19.74 -2.30 -4.01
C LYS A 104 -18.72 -2.49 -2.90
N ALA A 105 -17.56 -3.06 -3.25
CA ALA A 105 -16.47 -3.28 -2.31
C ALA A 105 -15.85 -1.97 -1.79
N PHE A 106 -15.87 -0.90 -2.59
CA PHE A 106 -15.25 0.37 -2.25
C PHE A 106 -15.81 1.01 -0.97
N SER A 107 -17.10 0.85 -0.67
CA SER A 107 -17.71 1.35 0.56
C SER A 107 -17.04 0.77 1.82
N PHE A 108 -16.63 -0.50 1.77
CA PHE A 108 -15.90 -1.12 2.88
C PHE A 108 -14.54 -0.44 3.11
N LEU A 109 -13.79 -0.20 2.03
CA LEU A 109 -12.49 0.49 2.13
C LEU A 109 -12.66 1.90 2.73
N ALA A 110 -13.62 2.66 2.23
CA ALA A 110 -13.90 4.02 2.69
C ALA A 110 -14.31 4.07 4.17
N GLU A 111 -15.16 3.14 4.61
CA GLU A 111 -15.67 3.08 5.98
C GLU A 111 -14.61 2.64 6.99
N HIS A 112 -13.78 1.63 6.65
CA HIS A 112 -12.84 1.02 7.60
C HIS A 112 -11.43 1.61 7.52
N TYR A 113 -11.01 2.07 6.35
CA TYR A 113 -9.66 2.53 6.06
C TYR A 113 -9.60 3.90 5.38
N GLY A 114 -10.72 4.66 5.39
CA GLY A 114 -10.85 5.96 4.75
C GLY A 114 -10.17 7.11 5.50
N TYR A 115 -10.17 8.27 4.88
CA TYR A 115 -9.51 9.47 5.38
C TYR A 115 -10.05 9.98 6.72
N ASP A 116 -11.34 9.83 6.98
CA ASP A 116 -11.97 10.27 8.24
C ASP A 116 -11.48 9.43 9.44
N THR A 117 -11.15 8.16 9.20
CA THR A 117 -10.70 7.24 10.24
C THR A 117 -9.23 7.47 10.62
N TYR A 118 -8.40 7.89 9.67
CA TYR A 118 -6.94 7.96 9.86
C TYR A 118 -6.35 9.37 9.83
N GLY A 119 -7.13 10.40 10.05
CA GLY A 119 -6.61 11.75 10.25
C GLY A 119 -6.32 12.52 8.97
N GLY A 120 -6.99 12.18 7.88
CA GLY A 120 -7.01 12.97 6.65
C GLY A 120 -6.32 12.33 5.43
N ASN A 121 -6.36 13.08 4.34
CA ASN A 121 -5.98 12.62 3.00
C ASN A 121 -4.48 12.38 2.76
N CYS A 122 -3.63 12.72 3.71
CA CYS A 122 -2.19 12.48 3.61
C CYS A 122 -1.70 11.28 4.42
N HIS A 123 -2.57 10.60 5.18
CA HIS A 123 -2.16 9.44 5.97
C HIS A 123 -1.84 8.23 5.08
N MET A 124 -0.85 7.42 5.51
CA MET A 124 -0.40 6.24 4.76
C MET A 124 -1.54 5.25 4.50
N ILE A 125 -2.31 4.89 5.52
CA ILE A 125 -3.30 3.81 5.44
C ILE A 125 -4.36 4.01 4.35
N PRO A 126 -5.10 5.15 4.28
CA PRO A 126 -6.09 5.32 3.21
C PRO A 126 -5.47 5.26 1.81
N ASN A 127 -4.34 5.91 1.62
CA ASN A 127 -3.68 5.96 0.31
C ASN A 127 -3.09 4.60 -0.11
N HIS A 128 -2.43 3.90 0.81
CA HIS A 128 -1.93 2.55 0.57
C HIS A 128 -3.09 1.58 0.28
N GLY A 129 -4.19 1.71 1.05
CA GLY A 129 -5.40 0.93 0.84
C GLY A 129 -5.98 1.09 -0.56
N LEU A 130 -6.04 2.33 -1.08
CA LEU A 130 -6.49 2.60 -2.46
C LEU A 130 -5.60 1.95 -3.51
N ILE A 131 -4.29 1.97 -3.33
CA ILE A 131 -3.34 1.35 -4.25
C ILE A 131 -3.53 -0.16 -4.26
N ILE A 132 -3.54 -0.81 -3.10
CA ILE A 132 -3.73 -2.27 -3.02
C ILE A 132 -5.12 -2.69 -3.51
N PHE A 133 -6.17 -1.93 -3.15
CA PHE A 133 -7.52 -2.16 -3.65
C PHE A 133 -7.58 -2.13 -5.17
N SER A 134 -7.06 -1.07 -5.81
CA SER A 134 -7.04 -0.97 -7.27
C SER A 134 -6.16 -2.04 -7.92
N PHE A 135 -5.06 -2.42 -7.29
CA PHE A 135 -4.19 -3.49 -7.74
C PHE A 135 -4.90 -4.86 -7.71
N LEU A 136 -5.72 -5.14 -6.69
CA LEU A 136 -6.50 -6.37 -6.60
C LEU A 136 -7.62 -6.42 -7.65
N TYR A 137 -8.41 -5.34 -7.78
CA TYR A 137 -9.58 -5.27 -8.66
C TYR A 137 -9.26 -4.92 -10.12
N GLY A 138 -8.04 -4.55 -10.42
CA GLY A 138 -7.59 -4.21 -11.76
C GLY A 138 -7.46 -5.40 -12.73
N ASP A 139 -7.42 -6.65 -12.24
CA ASP A 139 -7.33 -7.91 -13.03
C ASP A 139 -6.19 -7.87 -14.01
N ASP A 140 -5.10 -7.75 -14.08
CA ASP A 140 -4.04 -7.65 -15.10
C ASP A 140 -4.26 -6.58 -16.19
N ASP A 141 -5.27 -5.70 -16.00
CA ASP A 141 -5.55 -4.57 -16.89
C ASP A 141 -5.07 -3.26 -16.27
N PHE A 142 -4.02 -2.69 -16.85
CA PHE A 142 -3.45 -1.41 -16.39
C PHE A 142 -4.46 -0.25 -16.46
N GLN A 143 -5.24 -0.16 -17.55
CA GLN A 143 -6.23 0.90 -17.70
C GLN A 143 -7.33 0.78 -16.64
N LYS A 144 -7.80 -0.45 -16.39
CA LYS A 144 -8.78 -0.72 -15.34
C LYS A 144 -8.24 -0.36 -13.95
N THR A 145 -7.01 -0.74 -13.64
CA THR A 145 -6.35 -0.40 -12.38
C THR A 145 -6.27 1.11 -12.19
N MET A 146 -5.81 1.84 -13.21
CA MET A 146 -5.72 3.30 -13.18
C MET A 146 -7.09 3.98 -13.08
N MET A 147 -8.10 3.43 -13.74
CA MET A 147 -9.48 3.92 -13.63
C MET A 147 -10.02 3.75 -12.21
N ILE A 148 -9.82 2.58 -11.59
CA ILE A 148 -10.31 2.31 -10.23
C ILE A 148 -9.66 3.27 -9.22
N VAL A 149 -8.34 3.42 -9.23
CA VAL A 149 -7.66 4.29 -8.28
C VAL A 149 -8.10 5.75 -8.43
N ASN A 150 -8.24 6.25 -9.67
CA ASN A 150 -8.68 7.63 -9.91
C ASN A 150 -10.14 7.88 -9.51
N LEU A 151 -11.06 6.96 -9.84
CA LEU A 151 -12.47 7.09 -9.45
C LEU A 151 -12.67 6.95 -7.93
N SER A 152 -11.86 6.12 -7.29
CA SER A 152 -11.88 5.97 -5.83
C SER A 152 -11.43 7.26 -5.12
N LEU A 153 -10.45 7.97 -5.66
CA LEU A 153 -9.98 9.25 -5.11
C LEU A 153 -11.03 10.38 -5.17
N ILE A 154 -11.96 10.33 -6.13
CA ILE A 154 -13.01 11.35 -6.29
C ILE A 154 -14.16 11.15 -5.27
N HIS A 155 -14.32 9.94 -4.74
CA HIS A 155 -15.46 9.56 -3.90
C HIS A 155 -15.12 9.41 -2.40
N ILE A 156 -13.91 9.80 -1.99
CA ILE A 156 -13.48 9.78 -0.58
C ILE A 156 -13.62 11.17 0.04
#